data_136a17c404dac794848c5bddb962a753
#
_entry.id   136a17c404dac794848c5bddb962a753
#
_cell.length_a   1.000
_cell.length_b   1.000
_cell.length_c   1.000
_cell.angle_alpha   90.00
_cell.angle_beta   90.00
_cell.angle_gamma   90.00
#
_symmetry.space_group_name_H-M   'P 1'
#
loop_
_entity.id
_entity.type
_entity.pdbx_description
1 polymer ?
#
loop_
_entity_poly.entity_id
_entity_poly.type
_entity_poly.pdbx_seq_one_letter_code
_entity_poly.pdbx_strand_id
1 'polypeptide(L)'
;MYKRQPEDASTDSEETVSGTDGGDSGAGGNTLEAFRQAYVREIGALHDYAETDPPLATTVDGYRAILLRYTARIAGTVYRFRQVLCKVEGRFYVYSYSAPADRFDTYADIAEEIQEEIRFYHTPYEGSAATRKIPEDGNAPEGMKLVSTDAVAFRFYVPLAWETDMENSANLVYVTEADGSRSNVTMIGYMPEDEGFSIDDYWEMCRMQYEDALPSFTVLSANAEGEPGGEAGKIGDRQAKLYTYTYRMGGYTYKVRQAVCTYSTMVYTVTYTALEPHFDSHLADVDAMQAAVVFRSPFKKG
;
A
#
# COMPACT_ATOMS: atom_id res chain seq x y z
N MET A 1 -22.08 31.57 -17.73
CA MET A 1 -22.27 33.00 -17.58
C MET A 1 -23.46 33.23 -16.67
N TYR A 2 -23.25 33.21 -15.34
CA TYR A 2 -24.24 33.62 -14.36
C TYR A 2 -23.57 34.53 -13.36
N LYS A 3 -23.93 35.83 -13.42
CA LYS A 3 -23.53 36.88 -12.48
C LYS A 3 -24.32 36.72 -11.20
N ARG A 4 -23.66 36.71 -10.03
CA ARG A 4 -24.26 37.05 -8.75
C ARG A 4 -24.07 38.54 -8.49
N GLN A 5 -25.16 39.20 -8.17
CA GLN A 5 -25.19 40.55 -7.58
C GLN A 5 -25.09 40.44 -6.06
N PRO A 6 -24.50 41.46 -5.40
CA PRO A 6 -24.47 41.55 -3.94
C PRO A 6 -25.67 42.36 -3.45
N GLU A 7 -26.32 41.93 -2.37
CA GLU A 7 -27.22 42.75 -1.54
C GLU A 7 -26.88 42.59 -0.05
N ASP A 8 -26.48 43.65 0.44
CA ASP A 8 -26.73 44.46 1.64
C ASP A 8 -26.72 43.84 3.03
N ALA A 9 -25.99 44.58 3.84
CA ALA A 9 -25.83 44.46 5.28
C ALA A 9 -27.10 44.79 6.04
N SER A 10 -27.38 44.07 7.13
CA SER A 10 -27.93 44.62 8.36
C SER A 10 -27.68 43.76 9.58
N THR A 11 -26.89 44.28 10.47
CA THR A 11 -26.95 44.36 11.96
C THR A 11 -27.49 43.21 12.80
N ASP A 12 -26.60 42.85 13.74
CA ASP A 12 -26.81 42.46 15.14
C ASP A 12 -27.71 41.28 15.47
N SER A 13 -27.06 40.22 15.93
CA SER A 13 -27.33 39.60 17.24
C SER A 13 -26.23 38.62 17.58
N GLU A 14 -25.52 38.86 18.67
CA GLU A 14 -24.65 37.89 19.35
C GLU A 14 -25.49 36.69 19.78
N GLU A 15 -25.32 35.57 19.10
CA GLU A 15 -25.68 34.26 19.62
C GLU A 15 -24.37 33.48 19.80
N THR A 16 -23.96 33.40 21.05
CA THR A 16 -22.96 32.48 21.54
C THR A 16 -23.44 31.05 21.29
N VAL A 17 -23.11 30.52 20.14
CA VAL A 17 -23.19 29.08 19.91
C VAL A 17 -21.99 28.45 20.59
N SER A 18 -22.22 27.90 21.76
CA SER A 18 -21.30 26.98 22.41
C SER A 18 -21.18 25.74 21.52
N GLY A 19 -20.19 25.77 20.62
CA GLY A 19 -19.75 24.58 19.91
C GLY A 19 -19.22 23.59 20.95
N THR A 20 -19.95 22.52 21.18
CA THR A 20 -19.43 21.36 21.88
C THR A 20 -18.24 20.84 21.08
N ASP A 21 -17.09 21.25 21.58
CA ASP A 21 -15.79 20.69 21.25
C ASP A 21 -15.83 19.22 21.72
N GLY A 22 -16.17 18.33 20.82
CA GLY A 22 -16.08 16.89 21.01
C GLY A 22 -14.61 16.54 21.13
N GLY A 23 -14.08 16.69 22.36
CA GLY A 23 -12.70 16.38 22.66
C GLY A 23 -12.40 14.92 22.26
N ASP A 24 -11.58 14.76 21.24
CA ASP A 24 -10.87 13.52 20.92
C ASP A 24 -9.81 13.28 22.01
N SER A 25 -10.26 12.82 23.19
CA SER A 25 -9.42 12.39 24.30
C SER A 25 -9.20 10.87 24.26
N GLY A 26 -9.01 10.32 23.07
CA GLY A 26 -8.60 8.92 22.86
C GLY A 26 -7.08 8.81 22.79
N ALA A 27 -6.53 7.87 23.54
CA ALA A 27 -5.12 7.49 23.69
C ALA A 27 -4.20 7.88 22.51
N GLY A 28 -3.06 8.50 22.83
CA GLY A 28 -2.17 9.32 21.96
C GLY A 28 -1.65 8.76 20.62
N GLY A 29 -2.26 7.75 20.02
CA GLY A 29 -1.83 7.15 18.76
C GLY A 29 -2.80 7.29 17.56
N ASN A 30 -4.06 7.64 17.78
CA ASN A 30 -5.09 7.63 16.73
C ASN A 30 -5.56 9.03 16.31
N THR A 31 -4.68 10.03 16.35
CA THR A 31 -4.97 11.38 15.87
C THR A 31 -4.38 11.63 14.49
N LEU A 32 -4.97 12.55 13.71
CA LEU A 32 -4.41 12.93 12.41
C LEU A 32 -2.97 13.45 12.53
N GLU A 33 -2.66 14.14 13.62
CA GLU A 33 -1.31 14.64 13.88
C GLU A 33 -0.32 13.52 14.21
N ALA A 34 -0.71 12.52 14.98
CA ALA A 34 0.12 11.36 15.27
C ALA A 34 0.38 10.54 13.99
N PHE A 35 -0.64 10.39 13.15
CA PHE A 35 -0.51 9.77 11.83
C PHE A 35 0.47 10.55 10.95
N ARG A 36 0.32 11.88 10.85
CA ARG A 36 1.24 12.74 10.10
C ARG A 36 2.69 12.56 10.56
N GLN A 37 2.94 12.56 11.88
CA GLN A 37 4.29 12.40 12.42
C GLN A 37 4.89 11.02 12.09
N ALA A 38 4.10 9.97 12.13
CA ALA A 38 4.53 8.64 11.72
C ALA A 38 4.82 8.59 10.22
N TYR A 39 3.92 9.15 9.42
CA TYR A 39 4.02 9.21 7.96
C TYR A 39 5.26 10.00 7.51
N VAL A 40 5.50 11.19 8.07
CA VAL A 40 6.68 12.02 7.74
C VAL A 40 7.99 11.31 8.14
N ARG A 41 8.01 10.55 9.23
CA ARG A 41 9.19 9.73 9.56
C ARG A 41 9.47 8.65 8.51
N GLU A 42 8.43 8.08 7.95
CA GLU A 42 8.54 7.06 6.91
C GLU A 42 9.02 7.64 5.59
N ILE A 43 8.35 8.67 5.07
CA ILE A 43 8.76 9.33 3.82
C ILE A 43 10.08 10.08 3.94
N GLY A 44 10.46 10.51 5.13
CA GLY A 44 11.77 11.12 5.42
C GLY A 44 12.96 10.19 5.22
N ALA A 45 12.72 8.88 5.07
CA ALA A 45 13.73 7.91 4.69
C ALA A 45 14.01 7.85 3.17
N LEU A 46 13.20 8.53 2.35
CA LEU A 46 13.42 8.61 0.91
C LEU A 46 14.71 9.36 0.58
N HIS A 47 15.36 8.94 -0.49
CA HIS A 47 16.61 9.55 -0.94
C HIS A 47 16.40 11.03 -1.32
N ASP A 48 17.28 11.90 -0.85
CA ASP A 48 17.19 13.36 -1.04
C ASP A 48 15.83 13.96 -0.61
N TYR A 49 15.18 13.38 0.42
CA TYR A 49 13.96 13.96 0.97
C TYR A 49 14.19 15.38 1.48
N ALA A 50 13.33 16.31 1.06
CA ALA A 50 13.32 17.68 1.54
C ALA A 50 11.91 18.24 1.54
N GLU A 51 11.41 18.70 2.69
CA GLU A 51 10.17 19.48 2.74
C GLU A 51 10.36 20.80 1.98
N THR A 52 9.43 21.11 1.08
CA THR A 52 9.46 22.36 0.31
C THR A 52 8.67 23.47 1.00
N ASP A 53 7.67 23.11 1.78
CA ASP A 53 6.83 24.02 2.55
C ASP A 53 6.46 23.38 3.89
N PRO A 54 6.20 24.19 4.94
CA PRO A 54 5.64 23.67 6.18
C PRO A 54 4.29 22.99 5.94
N PRO A 55 3.93 21.95 6.73
CA PRO A 55 2.61 21.34 6.68
C PRO A 55 1.50 22.38 6.81
N LEU A 56 0.52 22.33 5.90
CA LEU A 56 -0.58 23.29 5.86
C LEU A 56 -1.91 22.62 6.23
N ALA A 57 -2.66 23.23 7.13
CA ALA A 57 -4.02 22.80 7.41
C ALA A 57 -4.92 23.03 6.18
N THR A 58 -5.70 22.03 5.82
CA THR A 58 -6.65 22.06 4.70
C THR A 58 -7.88 21.21 5.03
N THR A 59 -8.75 21.01 4.07
CA THR A 59 -9.91 20.13 4.19
C THR A 59 -10.09 19.26 2.96
N VAL A 60 -10.72 18.09 3.14
CA VAL A 60 -11.22 17.23 2.06
C VAL A 60 -12.64 16.84 2.43
N ASP A 61 -13.61 17.18 1.58
CA ASP A 61 -15.05 16.94 1.83
C ASP A 61 -15.51 17.42 3.23
N GLY A 62 -15.01 18.59 3.65
CA GLY A 62 -15.30 19.17 4.97
C GLY A 62 -14.52 18.59 6.16
N TYR A 63 -13.80 17.47 5.98
CA TYR A 63 -12.97 16.90 7.03
C TYR A 63 -11.64 17.63 7.15
N ARG A 64 -11.14 17.78 8.39
CA ARG A 64 -9.81 18.33 8.63
C ARG A 64 -8.73 17.47 7.97
N ALA A 65 -7.83 18.11 7.24
CA ALA A 65 -6.74 17.48 6.52
C ALA A 65 -5.44 18.27 6.70
N ILE A 66 -4.32 17.63 6.38
CA ILE A 66 -2.98 18.23 6.40
C ILE A 66 -2.36 18.02 5.04
N LEU A 67 -1.96 19.12 4.39
CA LEU A 67 -1.23 19.10 3.14
C LEU A 67 0.27 19.10 3.43
N LEU A 68 0.97 18.13 2.86
CA LEU A 68 2.43 18.00 2.83
C LEU A 68 2.94 18.28 1.41
N ARG A 69 4.06 19.02 1.32
CA ARG A 69 4.79 19.25 0.08
C ARG A 69 6.26 18.94 0.31
N TYR A 70 6.84 18.11 -0.54
CA TYR A 70 8.24 17.73 -0.43
C TYR A 70 8.81 17.29 -1.79
N THR A 71 10.11 17.15 -1.83
CA THR A 71 10.84 16.51 -2.93
C THR A 71 11.51 15.24 -2.42
N ALA A 72 11.70 14.29 -3.32
CA ALA A 72 12.54 13.12 -3.10
C ALA A 72 13.08 12.63 -4.44
N ARG A 73 14.18 11.88 -4.42
CA ARG A 73 14.76 11.28 -5.62
C ARG A 73 14.27 9.86 -5.78
N ILE A 74 13.70 9.54 -6.94
CA ILE A 74 13.24 8.20 -7.31
C ILE A 74 13.89 7.86 -8.67
N ALA A 75 14.59 6.73 -8.76
CA ALA A 75 15.29 6.29 -9.97
C ALA A 75 16.16 7.39 -10.62
N GLY A 76 16.95 8.09 -9.80
CA GLY A 76 17.82 9.17 -10.25
C GLY A 76 17.12 10.49 -10.60
N THR A 77 15.78 10.51 -10.66
CA THR A 77 14.96 11.69 -10.99
C THR A 77 14.40 12.33 -9.72
N VAL A 78 14.48 13.65 -9.64
CA VAL A 78 13.84 14.40 -8.53
C VAL A 78 12.36 14.53 -8.82
N TYR A 79 11.53 14.02 -7.90
CA TYR A 79 10.09 14.19 -7.90
C TYR A 79 9.67 15.25 -6.89
N ARG A 80 8.61 15.97 -7.22
CA ARG A 80 7.84 16.76 -6.26
C ARG A 80 6.59 16.01 -5.88
N PHE A 81 6.22 16.13 -4.62
CA PHE A 81 5.05 15.47 -4.03
C PHE A 81 4.14 16.53 -3.40
N ARG A 82 2.86 16.33 -3.58
CA ARG A 82 1.77 17.01 -2.91
C ARG A 82 0.87 15.93 -2.34
N GLN A 83 0.82 15.84 -1.01
CA GLN A 83 0.04 14.80 -0.33
C GLN A 83 -0.88 15.43 0.69
N VAL A 84 -2.12 14.97 0.72
CA VAL A 84 -3.14 15.42 1.66
C VAL A 84 -3.55 14.25 2.53
N LEU A 85 -3.30 14.39 3.82
CA LEU A 85 -3.63 13.40 4.83
C LEU A 85 -4.93 13.83 5.51
N CYS A 86 -5.91 12.96 5.62
CA CYS A 86 -7.13 13.22 6.38
C CYS A 86 -7.56 11.98 7.18
N LYS A 87 -8.37 12.22 8.22
CA LYS A 87 -8.99 11.17 9.02
C LYS A 87 -10.50 11.30 8.91
N VAL A 88 -11.16 10.25 8.46
CA VAL A 88 -12.61 10.18 8.30
C VAL A 88 -13.11 8.91 9.01
N GLU A 89 -14.00 9.07 9.99
CA GLU A 89 -14.60 7.95 10.74
C GLU A 89 -13.58 6.94 11.29
N GLY A 90 -12.48 7.45 11.84
CA GLY A 90 -11.44 6.61 12.42
C GLY A 90 -10.40 6.07 11.43
N ARG A 91 -10.59 6.25 10.13
CA ARG A 91 -9.67 5.80 9.07
C ARG A 91 -8.83 6.95 8.54
N PHE A 92 -7.59 6.64 8.17
CA PHE A 92 -6.69 7.59 7.55
C PHE A 92 -6.67 7.40 6.04
N TYR A 93 -6.70 8.52 5.34
CA TYR A 93 -6.63 8.59 3.87
C TYR A 93 -5.49 9.49 3.46
N VAL A 94 -4.78 9.09 2.41
CA VAL A 94 -3.73 9.90 1.78
C VAL A 94 -4.08 10.08 0.31
N TYR A 95 -4.34 11.31 -0.09
CA TYR A 95 -4.40 11.68 -1.50
C TYR A 95 -3.01 12.13 -1.94
N SER A 96 -2.44 11.54 -2.97
CA SER A 96 -1.09 11.83 -3.43
C SER A 96 -1.07 12.23 -4.90
N TYR A 97 -0.43 13.35 -5.18
CA TYR A 97 0.00 13.74 -6.51
C TYR A 97 1.52 13.83 -6.51
N SER A 98 2.16 13.20 -7.50
CA SER A 98 3.61 13.27 -7.70
C SER A 98 3.95 13.30 -9.17
N ALA A 99 4.99 14.04 -9.52
CA ALA A 99 5.53 14.11 -10.86
C ALA A 99 7.02 14.49 -10.80
N PRO A 100 7.80 14.24 -11.87
CA PRO A 100 9.13 14.81 -12.03
C PRO A 100 9.08 16.32 -11.78
N ALA A 101 10.09 16.87 -11.10
CA ALA A 101 10.08 18.24 -10.62
C ALA A 101 9.88 19.29 -11.73
N ASP A 102 10.39 19.00 -12.93
CA ASP A 102 10.28 19.84 -14.12
C ASP A 102 8.88 19.77 -14.79
N ARG A 103 8.06 18.79 -14.45
CA ARG A 103 6.70 18.60 -15.00
C ARG A 103 5.59 18.74 -13.96
N PHE A 104 5.94 18.90 -12.71
CA PHE A 104 4.98 18.93 -11.61
C PHE A 104 3.89 20.00 -11.80
N ASP A 105 4.29 21.20 -12.21
CA ASP A 105 3.36 22.32 -12.33
C ASP A 105 2.40 22.18 -13.54
N THR A 106 2.69 21.24 -14.47
CA THR A 106 1.83 20.99 -15.64
C THR A 106 0.43 20.49 -15.26
N TYR A 107 0.31 19.72 -14.16
CA TYR A 107 -0.94 19.11 -13.71
C TYR A 107 -1.27 19.42 -12.26
N ALA A 108 -0.57 20.35 -11.63
CA ALA A 108 -0.79 20.72 -10.23
C ALA A 108 -2.21 21.23 -9.99
N ASP A 109 -2.71 22.09 -10.87
CA ASP A 109 -4.07 22.64 -10.78
C ASP A 109 -5.13 21.54 -10.91
N ILE A 110 -4.93 20.59 -11.83
CA ILE A 110 -5.81 19.44 -12.00
C ILE A 110 -5.81 18.56 -10.74
N ALA A 111 -4.65 18.38 -10.11
CA ALA A 111 -4.57 17.61 -8.87
C ALA A 111 -5.31 18.33 -7.71
N GLU A 112 -5.35 19.65 -7.69
CA GLU A 112 -6.15 20.44 -6.74
C GLU A 112 -7.64 20.31 -7.03
N GLU A 113 -8.06 20.43 -8.27
CA GLU A 113 -9.45 20.20 -8.69
C GLU A 113 -9.94 18.80 -8.31
N ILE A 114 -9.12 17.76 -8.54
CA ILE A 114 -9.45 16.39 -8.14
C ILE A 114 -9.63 16.30 -6.62
N GLN A 115 -8.75 16.94 -5.83
CA GLN A 115 -8.89 16.94 -4.36
C GLN A 115 -10.21 17.60 -3.92
N GLU A 116 -10.62 18.70 -4.55
CA GLU A 116 -11.86 19.39 -4.23
C GLU A 116 -13.12 18.56 -4.56
N GLU A 117 -13.00 17.68 -5.54
CA GLU A 117 -14.07 16.77 -5.95
C GLU A 117 -14.10 15.45 -5.17
N ILE A 118 -13.14 15.17 -4.28
CA ILE A 118 -13.18 13.99 -3.42
C ILE A 118 -14.39 14.10 -2.49
N ARG A 119 -15.18 13.02 -2.44
CA ARG A 119 -16.33 12.87 -1.53
C ARG A 119 -16.21 11.56 -0.78
N PHE A 120 -16.43 11.62 0.52
CA PHE A 120 -16.51 10.45 1.37
C PHE A 120 -17.98 10.07 1.54
N TYR A 121 -18.34 8.90 1.06
CA TYR A 121 -19.71 8.41 1.20
C TYR A 121 -19.88 7.76 2.56
N HIS A 122 -20.77 8.33 3.38
CA HIS A 122 -21.09 7.84 4.73
C HIS A 122 -22.01 6.61 4.74
N THR A 123 -22.60 6.24 3.63
CA THR A 123 -23.21 4.93 3.57
C THR A 123 -22.09 3.93 3.80
N PRO A 124 -22.27 2.98 4.77
CA PRO A 124 -21.45 1.81 4.76
C PRO A 124 -21.46 1.37 3.32
N TYR A 125 -20.31 1.40 2.67
CA TYR A 125 -20.18 0.86 1.32
C TYR A 125 -20.53 -0.61 1.45
N GLU A 126 -21.85 -0.89 1.42
CA GLU A 126 -22.36 -2.26 1.49
C GLU A 126 -21.70 -3.13 0.43
N GLY A 127 -21.24 -2.50 -0.66
CA GLY A 127 -20.38 -3.12 -1.66
C GLY A 127 -18.98 -3.43 -1.17
N SER A 128 -18.35 -2.72 -0.21
CA SER A 128 -16.97 -3.04 0.18
C SER A 128 -16.88 -4.19 1.19
N ALA A 129 -17.81 -4.30 2.12
CA ALA A 129 -17.88 -5.45 3.02
C ALA A 129 -18.55 -6.67 2.34
N ALA A 130 -19.59 -6.45 1.51
CA ALA A 130 -20.28 -7.54 0.80
C ALA A 130 -19.49 -8.06 -0.41
N THR A 131 -18.77 -7.19 -1.14
CA THR A 131 -17.88 -7.62 -2.24
C THR A 131 -16.53 -8.13 -1.74
N ARG A 132 -16.16 -7.86 -0.47
CA ARG A 132 -14.99 -8.44 0.20
C ARG A 132 -15.34 -9.66 1.05
N LYS A 133 -16.57 -10.17 0.96
CA LYS A 133 -16.88 -11.42 1.62
C LYS A 133 -15.99 -12.51 1.02
N ILE A 134 -15.09 -13.02 1.86
CA ILE A 134 -14.31 -14.20 1.52
C ILE A 134 -15.32 -15.33 1.37
N PRO A 135 -15.42 -15.98 0.19
CA PRO A 135 -16.34 -17.07 0.02
C PRO A 135 -15.97 -18.24 0.93
N GLU A 136 -16.95 -18.96 1.42
CA GLU A 136 -16.70 -20.25 2.05
C GLU A 136 -16.07 -21.18 1.02
N ASP A 137 -14.88 -21.67 1.32
CA ASP A 137 -14.17 -22.59 0.44
C ASP A 137 -13.91 -23.91 1.15
N GLY A 138 -14.72 -24.92 0.80
CA GLY A 138 -14.54 -26.28 1.30
C GLY A 138 -13.24 -26.96 0.82
N ASN A 139 -12.45 -26.31 -0.01
CA ASN A 139 -11.18 -26.81 -0.53
C ASN A 139 -9.95 -26.23 0.18
N ALA A 140 -10.15 -25.44 1.25
CA ALA A 140 -9.02 -24.94 2.00
C ALA A 140 -8.17 -26.10 2.56
N PRO A 141 -6.83 -26.05 2.41
CA PRO A 141 -5.95 -27.05 3.03
C PRO A 141 -6.16 -27.11 4.55
N GLU A 142 -5.90 -28.28 5.14
CA GLU A 142 -6.01 -28.45 6.59
C GLU A 142 -5.17 -27.41 7.35
N GLY A 143 -5.75 -26.79 8.35
CA GLY A 143 -5.11 -25.73 9.14
C GLY A 143 -5.02 -24.37 8.46
N MET A 144 -5.59 -24.20 7.27
CA MET A 144 -5.61 -22.94 6.52
C MET A 144 -7.01 -22.36 6.36
N LYS A 145 -7.07 -21.07 6.05
CA LYS A 145 -8.28 -20.33 5.66
C LYS A 145 -8.03 -19.58 4.35
N LEU A 146 -9.08 -19.45 3.52
CA LEU A 146 -9.06 -18.59 2.35
C LEU A 146 -9.08 -17.12 2.78
N VAL A 147 -8.27 -16.27 2.14
CA VAL A 147 -8.22 -14.82 2.39
C VAL A 147 -8.40 -13.98 1.13
N SER A 148 -8.37 -14.58 -0.05
CA SER A 148 -8.68 -13.88 -1.29
C SER A 148 -10.17 -13.86 -1.57
N THR A 149 -10.64 -12.79 -2.20
CA THR A 149 -12.03 -12.64 -2.66
C THR A 149 -12.21 -13.18 -4.07
N ASP A 150 -13.46 -13.19 -4.56
CA ASP A 150 -13.75 -13.56 -5.95
C ASP A 150 -13.32 -12.51 -6.98
N ALA A 151 -12.90 -11.33 -6.53
CA ALA A 151 -12.43 -10.25 -7.40
C ALA A 151 -11.04 -10.50 -8.01
N VAL A 152 -10.27 -11.46 -7.46
CA VAL A 152 -8.92 -11.78 -7.95
C VAL A 152 -8.89 -13.14 -8.65
N ALA A 153 -7.97 -13.32 -9.60
CA ALA A 153 -7.83 -14.53 -10.39
C ALA A 153 -7.02 -15.64 -9.68
N PHE A 154 -7.05 -15.66 -8.34
CA PHE A 154 -6.39 -16.69 -7.55
C PHE A 154 -7.14 -16.96 -6.23
N ARG A 155 -6.88 -18.12 -5.64
CA ARG A 155 -7.19 -18.46 -4.25
C ARG A 155 -5.91 -18.38 -3.45
N PHE A 156 -5.93 -17.60 -2.37
CA PHE A 156 -4.80 -17.43 -1.46
C PHE A 156 -5.20 -17.90 -0.08
N TYR A 157 -4.53 -18.92 0.39
CA TYR A 157 -4.78 -19.56 1.68
C TYR A 157 -3.66 -19.23 2.65
N VAL A 158 -4.02 -18.98 3.91
CA VAL A 158 -3.07 -18.67 4.98
C VAL A 158 -3.37 -19.54 6.20
N PRO A 159 -2.38 -19.85 7.05
CA PRO A 159 -2.63 -20.53 8.31
C PRO A 159 -3.67 -19.81 9.18
N LEU A 160 -4.43 -20.56 9.97
CA LEU A 160 -5.52 -20.01 10.79
C LEU A 160 -5.06 -18.90 11.76
N ALA A 161 -3.81 -18.99 12.24
CA ALA A 161 -3.23 -18.03 13.19
C ALA A 161 -2.88 -16.67 12.56
N TRP A 162 -2.81 -16.57 11.22
CA TRP A 162 -2.50 -15.32 10.55
C TRP A 162 -3.73 -14.44 10.44
N GLU A 163 -3.55 -13.15 10.74
CA GLU A 163 -4.60 -12.14 10.61
C GLU A 163 -4.59 -11.50 9.23
N THR A 164 -5.74 -11.04 8.78
CA THR A 164 -5.91 -10.42 7.47
C THR A 164 -6.21 -8.94 7.65
N ASP A 165 -5.43 -8.07 7.02
CA ASP A 165 -5.74 -6.66 6.92
C ASP A 165 -6.74 -6.41 5.78
N MET A 166 -8.01 -6.68 6.06
CA MET A 166 -9.10 -6.49 5.09
C MET A 166 -9.46 -5.02 4.86
N GLU A 167 -9.01 -4.12 5.73
CA GLU A 167 -9.30 -2.68 5.60
C GLU A 167 -8.41 -2.02 4.55
N ASN A 168 -7.13 -2.42 4.52
CA ASN A 168 -6.15 -1.84 3.60
C ASN A 168 -5.98 -2.66 2.33
N SER A 169 -5.97 -3.99 2.42
CA SER A 169 -5.86 -4.88 1.27
C SER A 169 -6.48 -6.24 1.56
N ALA A 170 -7.30 -6.74 0.64
CA ALA A 170 -7.88 -8.09 0.74
C ALA A 170 -6.82 -9.22 0.70
N ASN A 171 -5.62 -8.92 0.24
CA ASN A 171 -4.55 -9.90 0.03
C ASN A 171 -3.33 -9.65 0.93
N LEU A 172 -3.40 -8.67 1.83
CA LEU A 172 -2.38 -8.46 2.84
C LEU A 172 -2.73 -9.28 4.08
N VAL A 173 -1.81 -10.11 4.49
CA VAL A 173 -1.91 -10.92 5.72
C VAL A 173 -0.69 -10.67 6.58
N TYR A 174 -0.84 -10.74 7.89
CA TYR A 174 0.26 -10.53 8.82
C TYR A 174 0.07 -11.36 10.09
N VAL A 175 1.16 -11.64 10.74
CA VAL A 175 1.14 -12.18 12.11
C VAL A 175 0.84 -11.03 13.07
N THR A 176 0.16 -11.31 14.18
CA THR A 176 -0.15 -10.29 15.17
C THR A 176 1.13 -9.62 15.70
N GLU A 177 1.03 -8.33 16.05
CA GLU A 177 2.17 -7.57 16.58
C GLU A 177 2.77 -8.19 17.87
N ALA A 178 2.06 -9.11 18.52
CA ALA A 178 2.47 -9.76 19.75
C ALA A 178 3.77 -10.57 19.62
N ASP A 179 4.13 -11.04 18.43
CA ASP A 179 5.38 -11.80 18.22
C ASP A 179 6.59 -10.90 17.89
N GLY A 180 6.38 -9.61 17.63
CA GLY A 180 7.41 -8.62 17.35
C GLY A 180 8.17 -8.81 16.04
N SER A 181 7.81 -9.80 15.22
CA SER A 181 8.52 -10.12 13.96
C SER A 181 8.25 -9.11 12.84
N ARG A 182 7.14 -8.38 12.92
CA ARG A 182 6.60 -7.55 11.83
C ARG A 182 6.40 -8.32 10.53
N SER A 183 6.14 -9.62 10.65
CA SER A 183 5.93 -10.51 9.50
C SER A 183 4.65 -10.17 8.78
N ASN A 184 4.76 -10.01 7.47
CA ASN A 184 3.60 -9.83 6.60
C ASN A 184 3.81 -10.52 5.27
N VAL A 185 2.70 -10.95 4.64
CA VAL A 185 2.70 -11.52 3.30
C VAL A 185 1.67 -10.81 2.45
N THR A 186 2.06 -10.45 1.25
CA THR A 186 1.14 -9.93 0.22
C THR A 186 1.15 -10.83 -1.00
N MET A 187 -0.01 -10.94 -1.66
CA MET A 187 -0.09 -11.52 -2.99
C MET A 187 -0.79 -10.53 -3.92
N ILE A 188 -0.11 -10.18 -5.01
CA ILE A 188 -0.62 -9.23 -6.01
C ILE A 188 -0.45 -9.78 -7.42
N GLY A 189 -1.29 -9.30 -8.36
CA GLY A 189 -1.13 -9.49 -9.80
C GLY A 189 -0.77 -8.16 -10.45
N TYR A 190 0.18 -8.21 -11.37
CA TYR A 190 0.62 -7.10 -12.20
C TYR A 190 0.30 -7.42 -13.67
N MET A 191 -0.32 -6.49 -14.39
CA MET A 191 -0.59 -6.59 -15.81
C MET A 191 0.44 -5.76 -16.56
N PRO A 192 1.41 -6.39 -17.22
CA PRO A 192 2.38 -5.67 -18.04
C PRO A 192 1.71 -5.07 -19.29
N GLU A 193 2.27 -3.98 -19.79
CA GLU A 193 1.81 -3.33 -21.02
C GLU A 193 2.30 -4.09 -22.26
N ASP A 194 3.47 -4.72 -22.18
CA ASP A 194 4.11 -5.42 -23.28
C ASP A 194 3.78 -6.92 -23.30
N GLU A 195 3.46 -7.45 -24.49
CA GLU A 195 3.36 -8.88 -24.72
C GLU A 195 4.74 -9.54 -24.62
N GLY A 196 4.82 -10.63 -23.86
CA GLY A 196 6.07 -11.38 -23.66
C GLY A 196 6.93 -10.92 -22.49
N PHE A 197 6.41 -10.00 -21.66
CA PHE A 197 7.05 -9.57 -20.42
C PHE A 197 7.33 -10.76 -19.50
N SER A 198 8.60 -10.97 -19.16
CA SER A 198 9.07 -12.12 -18.43
C SER A 198 9.18 -11.87 -16.90
N ILE A 199 9.43 -12.94 -16.13
CA ILE A 199 9.76 -12.81 -14.71
C ILE A 199 11.03 -11.98 -14.51
N ASP A 200 12.00 -12.10 -15.42
CA ASP A 200 13.26 -11.37 -15.33
C ASP A 200 13.07 -9.89 -15.62
N ASP A 201 12.24 -9.54 -16.61
CA ASP A 201 11.89 -8.13 -16.90
C ASP A 201 11.18 -7.50 -15.70
N TYR A 202 10.26 -8.24 -15.06
CA TYR A 202 9.58 -7.78 -13.86
C TYR A 202 10.56 -7.55 -12.70
N TRP A 203 11.45 -8.50 -12.46
CA TRP A 203 12.43 -8.38 -11.39
C TRP A 203 13.39 -7.22 -11.64
N GLU A 204 13.87 -7.07 -12.86
CA GLU A 204 14.78 -5.97 -13.20
C GLU A 204 14.13 -4.59 -12.98
N MET A 205 12.86 -4.46 -13.39
CA MET A 205 12.06 -3.27 -13.10
C MET A 205 11.96 -3.00 -11.59
N CYS A 206 11.62 -4.02 -10.80
CA CYS A 206 11.55 -3.91 -9.35
C CYS A 206 12.91 -3.60 -8.72
N ARG A 207 13.97 -4.29 -9.15
CA ARG A 207 15.33 -4.13 -8.64
C ARG A 207 15.82 -2.69 -8.80
N MET A 208 15.62 -2.10 -9.98
CA MET A 208 15.98 -0.70 -10.24
C MET A 208 15.24 0.26 -9.30
N GLN A 209 13.96 0.02 -9.06
CA GLN A 209 13.18 0.83 -8.12
C GLN A 209 13.66 0.65 -6.68
N TYR A 210 13.97 -0.59 -6.27
CA TYR A 210 14.43 -0.89 -4.90
C TYR A 210 15.83 -0.34 -4.62
N GLU A 211 16.75 -0.42 -5.58
CA GLU A 211 18.10 0.16 -5.46
C GLU A 211 18.04 1.68 -5.22
N ASP A 212 17.08 2.34 -5.83
CA ASP A 212 16.90 3.79 -5.69
C ASP A 212 16.12 4.17 -4.43
N ALA A 213 15.04 3.44 -4.10
CA ALA A 213 14.11 3.82 -3.06
C ALA A 213 14.41 3.23 -1.67
N LEU A 214 15.12 2.07 -1.60
CA LEU A 214 15.32 1.36 -0.34
C LEU A 214 16.76 1.50 0.17
N PRO A 215 16.99 2.18 1.30
CA PRO A 215 18.32 2.34 1.87
C PRO A 215 18.99 1.00 2.18
N SER A 216 20.24 0.84 1.78
CA SER A 216 21.05 -0.39 1.97
C SER A 216 20.41 -1.63 1.35
N PHE A 217 19.71 -1.46 0.24
CA PHE A 217 19.17 -2.59 -0.53
C PHE A 217 20.32 -3.54 -0.95
N THR A 218 20.12 -4.83 -0.71
CA THR A 218 21.11 -5.87 -1.04
C THR A 218 20.39 -7.16 -1.41
N VAL A 219 20.63 -7.67 -2.61
CA VAL A 219 20.14 -8.98 -3.05
C VAL A 219 20.98 -10.08 -2.40
N LEU A 220 20.34 -11.05 -1.78
CA LEU A 220 20.96 -12.18 -1.08
C LEU A 220 20.84 -13.50 -1.85
N SER A 221 19.79 -13.65 -2.66
CA SER A 221 19.59 -14.85 -3.49
C SER A 221 20.53 -14.85 -4.70
N ALA A 222 20.88 -16.03 -5.18
CA ALA A 222 21.68 -16.22 -6.37
C ALA A 222 20.96 -17.09 -7.40
N ASN A 223 21.15 -16.80 -8.68
CA ASN A 223 20.69 -17.63 -9.78
C ASN A 223 21.51 -18.93 -9.92
N ALA A 224 21.21 -19.74 -10.92
CA ALA A 224 21.92 -21.02 -11.15
C ALA A 224 23.42 -20.83 -11.47
N GLU A 225 23.82 -19.67 -11.92
CA GLU A 225 25.19 -19.29 -12.25
C GLU A 225 25.95 -18.72 -11.03
N GLY A 226 25.27 -18.54 -9.88
CA GLY A 226 25.85 -18.00 -8.65
C GLY A 226 25.89 -16.47 -8.61
N GLU A 227 25.32 -15.79 -9.60
CA GLU A 227 25.19 -14.33 -9.62
C GLU A 227 23.96 -13.87 -8.83
N PRO A 228 23.95 -12.65 -8.27
CA PRO A 228 22.77 -12.11 -7.60
C PRO A 228 21.51 -12.19 -8.48
N GLY A 229 20.50 -12.94 -8.04
CA GLY A 229 19.33 -13.19 -8.87
C GLY A 229 18.30 -14.10 -8.22
N GLY A 230 17.36 -14.63 -9.02
CA GLY A 230 16.29 -15.48 -8.54
C GLY A 230 16.64 -16.96 -8.50
N GLU A 231 16.38 -17.60 -7.37
CA GLU A 231 16.41 -19.05 -7.23
C GLU A 231 15.17 -19.70 -7.85
N ALA A 232 15.29 -20.96 -8.30
CA ALA A 232 14.14 -21.69 -8.80
C ALA A 232 13.13 -22.01 -7.68
N GLY A 233 11.85 -21.79 -7.96
CA GLY A 233 10.77 -22.05 -7.00
C GLY A 233 9.41 -22.26 -7.69
N LYS A 234 8.35 -22.21 -6.90
CA LYS A 234 6.97 -22.34 -7.40
C LYS A 234 6.00 -21.45 -6.61
N ILE A 235 4.93 -21.02 -7.27
CA ILE A 235 3.71 -20.49 -6.64
C ILE A 235 2.57 -21.41 -7.10
N GLY A 236 1.99 -22.17 -6.15
CA GLY A 236 1.05 -23.23 -6.50
C GLY A 236 1.69 -24.23 -7.48
N ASP A 237 1.05 -24.44 -8.62
CA ASP A 237 1.52 -25.32 -9.69
C ASP A 237 2.46 -24.61 -10.71
N ARG A 238 2.71 -23.31 -10.55
CA ARG A 238 3.49 -22.51 -11.51
C ARG A 238 4.95 -22.45 -11.13
N GLN A 239 5.83 -22.54 -12.15
CA GLN A 239 7.25 -22.25 -11.96
C GLN A 239 7.40 -20.77 -11.60
N ALA A 240 8.27 -20.50 -10.63
CA ALA A 240 8.54 -19.17 -10.12
C ALA A 240 10.05 -18.95 -9.93
N LYS A 241 10.44 -17.69 -9.78
CA LYS A 241 11.74 -17.32 -9.23
C LYS A 241 11.56 -16.69 -7.85
N LEU A 242 12.45 -17.05 -6.93
CA LEU A 242 12.47 -16.56 -5.56
C LEU A 242 13.63 -15.59 -5.41
N TYR A 243 13.31 -14.34 -5.08
CA TYR A 243 14.30 -13.31 -4.83
C TYR A 243 14.31 -12.98 -3.34
N THR A 244 15.49 -13.10 -2.72
CA THR A 244 15.69 -12.74 -1.31
C THR A 244 16.58 -11.52 -1.24
N TYR A 245 16.17 -10.51 -0.49
CA TYR A 245 16.92 -9.27 -0.33
C TYR A 245 16.68 -8.64 1.04
N THR A 246 17.56 -7.71 1.40
CA THR A 246 17.42 -6.90 2.61
C THR A 246 17.42 -5.43 2.28
N TYR A 247 16.84 -4.63 3.18
CA TYR A 247 16.90 -3.17 3.17
C TYR A 247 16.77 -2.62 4.58
N ARG A 248 17.09 -1.34 4.77
CA ARG A 248 16.96 -0.68 6.07
C ARG A 248 15.86 0.37 6.02
N MET A 249 14.99 0.38 7.06
CA MET A 249 13.95 1.38 7.22
C MET A 249 13.68 1.61 8.71
N GLY A 250 13.55 2.88 9.12
CA GLY A 250 13.22 3.23 10.50
C GLY A 250 14.18 2.70 11.56
N GLY A 251 15.47 2.48 11.23
CA GLY A 251 16.47 1.91 12.14
C GLY A 251 16.49 0.38 12.20
N TYR A 252 15.63 -0.30 11.47
CA TYR A 252 15.54 -1.75 11.38
C TYR A 252 16.06 -2.26 10.05
N THR A 253 16.60 -3.50 10.04
CA THR A 253 16.86 -4.26 8.82
C THR A 253 15.68 -5.19 8.57
N TYR A 254 15.08 -5.07 7.41
CA TYR A 254 14.04 -5.97 6.90
C TYR A 254 14.68 -6.96 5.94
N LYS A 255 14.22 -8.22 6.00
CA LYS A 255 14.51 -9.25 5.01
C LYS A 255 13.23 -9.61 4.28
N VAL A 256 13.33 -9.75 2.98
CA VAL A 256 12.19 -10.00 2.09
C VAL A 256 12.47 -11.22 1.25
N ARG A 257 11.46 -12.06 1.05
CA ARG A 257 11.43 -13.08 0.00
C ARG A 257 10.25 -12.80 -0.92
N GLN A 258 10.55 -12.53 -2.18
CA GLN A 258 9.57 -12.30 -3.22
C GLN A 258 9.59 -13.46 -4.21
N ALA A 259 8.50 -14.22 -4.27
CA ALA A 259 8.27 -15.22 -5.30
C ALA A 259 7.55 -14.57 -6.47
N VAL A 260 8.01 -14.80 -7.69
CA VAL A 260 7.44 -14.22 -8.92
C VAL A 260 7.15 -15.32 -9.93
N CYS A 261 5.93 -15.37 -10.44
CA CYS A 261 5.56 -16.27 -11.55
C CYS A 261 4.70 -15.56 -12.59
N THR A 262 4.57 -16.16 -13.76
CA THR A 262 3.62 -15.72 -14.78
C THR A 262 2.45 -16.71 -14.88
N TYR A 263 1.25 -16.18 -15.05
CA TYR A 263 0.05 -16.96 -15.36
C TYR A 263 -0.87 -16.16 -16.29
N SER A 264 -1.23 -16.75 -17.43
CA SER A 264 -1.90 -16.03 -18.52
C SER A 264 -1.02 -14.85 -18.99
N THR A 265 -1.57 -13.66 -19.02
CA THR A 265 -0.87 -12.42 -19.42
C THR A 265 -0.41 -11.59 -18.22
N MET A 266 -0.45 -12.15 -17.02
CA MET A 266 -0.14 -11.44 -15.79
C MET A 266 1.09 -12.01 -15.08
N VAL A 267 1.80 -11.14 -14.38
CA VAL A 267 2.83 -11.51 -13.41
C VAL A 267 2.19 -11.50 -12.01
N TYR A 268 2.44 -12.53 -11.24
CA TYR A 268 1.97 -12.64 -9.85
C TYR A 268 3.14 -12.73 -8.90
N THR A 269 3.01 -12.05 -7.78
CA THR A 269 4.01 -12.07 -6.72
C THR A 269 3.41 -12.47 -5.39
N VAL A 270 4.15 -13.30 -4.64
CA VAL A 270 3.96 -13.50 -3.21
C VAL A 270 5.16 -12.91 -2.51
N THR A 271 4.95 -11.89 -1.71
CA THR A 271 6.02 -11.17 -1.03
C THR A 271 5.89 -11.33 0.48
N TYR A 272 6.87 -11.93 1.09
CA TYR A 272 7.04 -12.06 2.54
C TYR A 272 8.06 -11.06 3.04
N THR A 273 7.71 -10.28 4.04
CA THR A 273 8.59 -9.31 4.70
C THR A 273 8.58 -9.54 6.20
N ALA A 274 9.74 -9.53 6.83
CA ALA A 274 9.90 -9.57 8.27
C ALA A 274 11.15 -8.81 8.71
N LEU A 275 11.27 -8.51 10.01
CA LEU A 275 12.56 -8.11 10.57
C LEU A 275 13.59 -9.23 10.36
N GLU A 276 14.79 -8.88 9.92
CA GLU A 276 15.83 -9.86 9.57
C GLU A 276 16.09 -10.92 10.65
N PRO A 277 16.17 -10.58 11.97
CA PRO A 277 16.37 -11.60 13.03
C PRO A 277 15.19 -12.58 13.20
N HIS A 278 14.01 -12.23 12.70
CA HIS A 278 12.79 -13.02 12.83
C HIS A 278 12.32 -13.64 11.51
N PHE A 279 13.06 -13.42 10.44
CA PHE A 279 12.64 -13.84 9.10
C PHE A 279 12.36 -15.36 9.02
N ASP A 280 13.21 -16.16 9.61
CA ASP A 280 13.09 -17.63 9.54
C ASP A 280 11.95 -18.18 10.42
N SER A 281 11.41 -17.39 11.38
CA SER A 281 10.37 -17.82 12.31
C SER A 281 9.06 -18.23 11.63
N HIS A 282 8.73 -17.61 10.49
CA HIS A 282 7.49 -17.84 9.75
C HIS A 282 7.72 -18.37 8.32
N LEU A 283 8.96 -18.73 8.00
CA LEU A 283 9.30 -19.14 6.63
C LEU A 283 8.54 -20.41 6.20
N ALA A 284 8.32 -21.33 7.13
CA ALA A 284 7.54 -22.55 6.86
C ALA A 284 6.06 -22.25 6.54
N ASP A 285 5.46 -21.29 7.25
CA ASP A 285 4.10 -20.82 6.96
C ASP A 285 4.02 -20.20 5.57
N VAL A 286 5.02 -19.37 5.23
CA VAL A 286 5.10 -18.71 3.91
C VAL A 286 5.27 -19.74 2.80
N ASP A 287 6.08 -20.78 2.99
CA ASP A 287 6.24 -21.88 2.05
C ASP A 287 4.90 -22.61 1.84
N ALA A 288 4.17 -22.87 2.92
CA ALA A 288 2.85 -23.49 2.85
C ALA A 288 1.83 -22.59 2.13
N MET A 289 1.80 -21.28 2.44
CA MET A 289 0.95 -20.30 1.74
C MET A 289 1.23 -20.29 0.25
N GLN A 290 2.52 -20.20 -0.12
CA GLN A 290 2.97 -20.12 -1.51
C GLN A 290 2.61 -21.41 -2.28
N ALA A 291 2.76 -22.57 -1.65
CA ALA A 291 2.41 -23.86 -2.24
C ALA A 291 0.89 -24.05 -2.41
N ALA A 292 0.10 -23.46 -1.51
CA ALA A 292 -1.36 -23.57 -1.51
C ALA A 292 -2.07 -22.64 -2.49
N VAL A 293 -1.36 -21.75 -3.19
CA VAL A 293 -1.98 -20.84 -4.18
C VAL A 293 -2.62 -21.66 -5.31
N VAL A 294 -3.87 -21.32 -5.63
CA VAL A 294 -4.59 -21.88 -6.77
C VAL A 294 -4.96 -20.77 -7.75
N PHE A 295 -4.40 -20.79 -8.94
CA PHE A 295 -4.77 -19.86 -9.99
C PHE A 295 -6.11 -20.23 -10.62
N ARG A 296 -6.92 -19.21 -10.85
CA ARG A 296 -8.23 -19.35 -11.50
C ARG A 296 -8.12 -18.86 -12.93
N SER A 297 -8.76 -19.57 -13.86
CA SER A 297 -8.84 -19.05 -15.22
C SER A 297 -9.45 -17.65 -15.20
N PRO A 298 -8.81 -16.63 -15.81
CA PRO A 298 -9.42 -15.32 -15.90
C PRO A 298 -10.71 -15.45 -16.67
N PHE A 299 -11.81 -15.20 -15.98
CA PHE A 299 -13.17 -15.03 -16.48
C PHE A 299 -13.49 -15.66 -17.84
N LYS A 300 -14.17 -16.80 -17.87
CA LYS A 300 -15.08 -17.07 -18.98
C LYS A 300 -16.14 -15.97 -18.92
N LYS A 301 -16.13 -15.04 -19.88
CA LYS A 301 -17.29 -14.21 -20.16
C LYS A 301 -18.45 -15.17 -20.42
N GLY A 302 -19.41 -15.18 -19.49
CA GLY A 302 -20.73 -15.77 -19.75
C GLY A 302 -21.52 -14.91 -20.73
#